data_0dbcf820c0ba414ce7deb5ccc1b39c92
#
_entry.id   0dbcf820c0ba414ce7deb5ccc1b39c92
#
_cell.length_a   1.000
_cell.length_b   1.000
_cell.length_c   1.000
_cell.angle_alpha   90.00
_cell.angle_beta   90.00
_cell.angle_gamma   90.00
#
_symmetry.space_group_name_H-M   'P 1'
#
loop_
_entity.id
_entity.type
_entity.pdbx_description
1 polymer ?
#
loop_
_entity_poly.entity_id
_entity_poly.type
_entity_poly.pdbx_seq_one_letter_code
_entity_poly.pdbx_strand_id
1 'polypeptide(L)'
;AARTIFEALRSGDTTAAALAGYDRRLEESYVLDDMKRTRNMRLAFKDGFIIGAIKAGLMTVTGGRFPGGRIAMPADAAVPKAVGPAAAFTPDGTLTVSKVDAVFKSGNATRDTIPSHLIVGQDVSAEVADFYSHLCPAGVYERVGDELRVNAPNCIDCKATDVLGPRWTPREGGSGPKYRAM
;
A
#
# COMPACT_ATOMS: atom_id res chain seq x y z
N ALA A 1 -4.12 -11.68 -15.89
CA ALA A 1 -2.92 -10.96 -16.32
C ALA A 1 -1.99 -11.84 -17.14
N ALA A 2 -1.43 -12.96 -16.61
CA ALA A 2 -0.40 -13.76 -17.26
C ALA A 2 -0.76 -14.21 -18.70
N ARG A 3 -1.99 -14.71 -18.91
CA ARG A 3 -2.46 -15.11 -20.25
C ARG A 3 -2.45 -13.93 -21.23
N THR A 4 -2.93 -12.76 -20.82
CA THR A 4 -2.97 -11.55 -21.68
C THR A 4 -1.57 -11.10 -22.02
N ILE A 5 -0.67 -11.06 -21.05
CA ILE A 5 0.74 -10.70 -21.26
C ILE A 5 1.41 -11.69 -22.20
N PHE A 6 1.21 -13.01 -21.99
CA PHE A 6 1.77 -14.04 -22.85
C PHE A 6 1.32 -13.90 -24.31
N GLU A 7 0.02 -13.66 -24.53
CA GLU A 7 -0.53 -13.46 -25.89
C GLU A 7 0.03 -12.18 -26.53
N ALA A 8 0.10 -11.08 -25.79
CA ALA A 8 0.67 -9.81 -26.24
C ALA A 8 2.15 -9.97 -26.65
N LEU A 9 2.97 -10.62 -25.82
CA LEU A 9 4.36 -10.88 -26.13
C LEU A 9 4.53 -11.80 -27.33
N ARG A 10 3.69 -12.82 -27.44
CA ARG A 10 3.74 -13.78 -28.57
C ARG A 10 3.33 -13.13 -29.90
N SER A 11 2.39 -12.19 -29.88
CA SER A 11 1.95 -11.44 -31.07
C SER A 11 2.87 -10.26 -31.40
N GLY A 12 3.72 -9.84 -30.48
CA GLY A 12 4.50 -8.60 -30.57
C GLY A 12 3.67 -7.33 -30.43
N ASP A 13 2.39 -7.44 -30.05
CA ASP A 13 1.49 -6.31 -29.85
C ASP A 13 1.25 -6.08 -28.34
N THR A 14 1.89 -5.03 -27.79
CA THR A 14 1.75 -4.59 -26.40
C THR A 14 0.94 -3.32 -26.26
N THR A 15 0.15 -2.97 -27.26
CA THR A 15 -0.71 -1.77 -27.21
C THR A 15 -1.80 -1.91 -26.15
N ALA A 16 -2.34 -0.76 -25.72
CA ALA A 16 -3.48 -0.73 -24.81
C ALA A 16 -4.67 -1.55 -25.32
N ALA A 17 -4.90 -1.56 -26.65
CA ALA A 17 -5.96 -2.33 -27.27
C ALA A 17 -5.74 -3.86 -27.11
N ALA A 18 -4.53 -4.34 -27.33
CA ALA A 18 -4.18 -5.74 -27.12
C ALA A 18 -4.29 -6.15 -25.64
N LEU A 19 -3.88 -5.26 -24.73
CA LEU A 19 -3.93 -5.49 -23.28
C LEU A 19 -5.35 -5.38 -22.68
N ALA A 20 -6.30 -4.71 -23.34
CA ALA A 20 -7.71 -4.60 -22.91
C ALA A 20 -8.41 -5.97 -22.79
N GLY A 21 -7.88 -7.01 -23.41
CA GLY A 21 -8.32 -8.38 -23.19
C GLY A 21 -8.23 -8.85 -21.73
N TYR A 22 -7.41 -8.20 -20.92
CA TYR A 22 -7.35 -8.47 -19.48
C TYR A 22 -8.65 -8.10 -18.75
N ASP A 23 -9.17 -6.92 -19.00
CA ASP A 23 -10.38 -6.41 -18.35
C ASP A 23 -11.58 -7.31 -18.68
N ARG A 24 -11.75 -7.67 -19.95
CA ARG A 24 -12.79 -8.60 -20.37
C ARG A 24 -12.68 -9.97 -19.67
N ARG A 25 -11.48 -10.55 -19.60
CA ARG A 25 -11.27 -11.82 -18.88
C ARG A 25 -11.53 -11.70 -17.38
N LEU A 26 -11.28 -10.55 -16.80
CA LEU A 26 -11.57 -10.29 -15.40
C LEU A 26 -13.08 -10.19 -15.17
N GLU A 27 -13.80 -9.50 -16.06
CA GLU A 27 -15.27 -9.38 -16.04
C GLU A 27 -15.97 -10.73 -16.22
N GLU A 28 -15.46 -11.58 -17.09
CA GLU A 28 -15.99 -12.94 -17.36
C GLU A 28 -15.63 -13.93 -16.24
N SER A 29 -14.76 -13.57 -15.32
CA SER A 29 -14.32 -14.42 -14.21
C SER A 29 -15.20 -14.26 -12.97
N TYR A 30 -15.08 -15.21 -12.04
CA TYR A 30 -15.75 -15.12 -10.73
C TYR A 30 -15.24 -13.96 -9.86
N VAL A 31 -14.07 -13.40 -10.19
CA VAL A 31 -13.36 -12.42 -9.31
C VAL A 31 -14.19 -11.16 -9.08
N LEU A 32 -14.67 -10.53 -10.17
CA LEU A 32 -15.47 -9.31 -10.02
C LEU A 32 -16.81 -9.55 -9.37
N ASP A 33 -17.44 -10.69 -9.63
CA ASP A 33 -18.71 -11.04 -8.98
C ASP A 33 -18.52 -11.26 -7.49
N ASP A 34 -17.49 -11.97 -7.07
CA ASP A 34 -17.16 -12.19 -5.67
C ASP A 34 -16.79 -10.87 -4.96
N MET A 35 -15.94 -10.05 -5.57
CA MET A 35 -15.60 -8.73 -5.06
C MET A 35 -16.83 -7.83 -4.92
N LYS A 36 -17.77 -7.89 -5.87
CA LYS A 36 -19.01 -7.13 -5.81
C LYS A 36 -19.91 -7.59 -4.67
N ARG A 37 -19.99 -8.89 -4.43
CA ARG A 37 -20.78 -9.45 -3.32
C ARG A 37 -20.21 -9.09 -1.96
N THR A 38 -18.88 -9.02 -1.83
CA THR A 38 -18.18 -8.81 -0.55
C THR A 38 -17.76 -7.37 -0.30
N ARG A 39 -17.91 -6.46 -1.27
CA ARG A 39 -17.39 -5.09 -1.28
C ARG A 39 -17.68 -4.25 -0.03
N ASN A 40 -18.79 -4.49 0.65
CA ASN A 40 -19.23 -3.76 1.83
C ASN A 40 -18.96 -4.50 3.15
N MET A 41 -18.50 -5.73 3.08
CA MET A 41 -18.40 -6.62 4.25
C MET A 41 -17.55 -6.02 5.37
N ARG A 42 -16.35 -5.54 5.03
CA ARG A 42 -15.47 -4.88 6.02
C ARG A 42 -16.08 -3.58 6.55
N LEU A 43 -16.73 -2.82 5.70
CA LEU A 43 -17.30 -1.50 6.04
C LEU A 43 -18.52 -1.62 6.96
N ALA A 44 -19.15 -2.78 7.02
CA ALA A 44 -20.24 -3.07 7.95
C ALA A 44 -19.81 -2.87 9.42
N PHE A 45 -18.55 -3.14 9.73
CA PHE A 45 -18.00 -3.08 11.09
C PHE A 45 -17.63 -1.67 11.56
N LYS A 46 -17.84 -0.63 10.76
CA LYS A 46 -17.66 0.76 11.19
C LYS A 46 -18.54 1.14 12.38
N ASP A 47 -19.70 0.53 12.48
CA ASP A 47 -20.68 0.79 13.54
C ASP A 47 -20.51 -0.16 14.76
N GLY A 48 -19.35 -0.74 14.91
CA GLY A 48 -19.03 -1.68 15.99
C GLY A 48 -19.28 -3.13 15.62
N PHE A 49 -18.83 -4.02 16.49
CA PHE A 49 -18.78 -5.47 16.19
C PHE A 49 -20.19 -6.08 16.02
N ILE A 50 -21.11 -5.84 16.97
CA ILE A 50 -22.45 -6.49 16.98
C ILE A 50 -23.26 -6.03 15.75
N ILE A 51 -23.38 -4.72 15.57
CA ILE A 51 -24.13 -4.15 14.45
C ILE A 51 -23.47 -4.55 13.12
N GLY A 52 -22.15 -4.53 13.08
CA GLY A 52 -21.37 -5.00 11.94
C GLY A 52 -21.63 -6.45 11.58
N ALA A 53 -21.70 -7.33 12.56
CA ALA A 53 -21.99 -8.75 12.36
C ALA A 53 -23.40 -8.96 11.79
N ILE A 54 -24.40 -8.28 12.31
CA ILE A 54 -25.77 -8.33 11.77
C ILE A 54 -25.79 -7.86 10.30
N LYS A 55 -25.17 -6.70 10.01
CA LYS A 55 -25.07 -6.18 8.64
C LYS A 55 -24.34 -7.15 7.71
N ALA A 56 -23.21 -7.72 8.16
CA ALA A 56 -22.46 -8.70 7.39
C ALA A 56 -23.28 -9.98 7.11
N GLY A 57 -24.04 -10.46 8.11
CA GLY A 57 -24.99 -11.56 7.94
C GLY A 57 -26.03 -11.27 6.87
N LEU A 58 -26.65 -10.09 6.89
CA LEU A 58 -27.61 -9.65 5.88
C LEU A 58 -26.97 -9.55 4.50
N MET A 59 -25.73 -9.04 4.40
CA MET A 59 -24.97 -9.01 3.14
C MET A 59 -24.72 -10.42 2.60
N THR A 60 -24.39 -11.38 3.47
CA THR A 60 -24.15 -12.76 3.09
C THR A 60 -25.43 -13.41 2.55
N VAL A 61 -26.53 -13.32 3.29
CA VAL A 61 -27.82 -13.93 2.90
C VAL A 61 -28.37 -13.31 1.60
N THR A 62 -28.18 -12.02 1.40
CA THR A 62 -28.65 -11.32 0.19
C THR A 62 -27.67 -11.39 -0.98
N GLY A 63 -26.54 -12.11 -0.87
CA GLY A 63 -25.51 -12.18 -1.90
C GLY A 63 -24.92 -10.80 -2.25
N GLY A 64 -24.75 -9.93 -1.24
CA GLY A 64 -24.19 -8.59 -1.40
C GLY A 64 -25.17 -7.53 -1.94
N ARG A 65 -26.46 -7.84 -2.06
CA ARG A 65 -27.49 -6.86 -2.48
C ARG A 65 -27.80 -5.84 -1.42
N PHE A 66 -27.76 -6.25 -0.15
CA PHE A 66 -27.87 -5.32 0.98
C PHE A 66 -26.51 -4.60 1.19
N PRO A 67 -26.47 -3.29 1.43
CA PRO A 67 -27.55 -2.31 1.65
C PRO A 67 -28.04 -1.62 0.36
N GLY A 68 -27.88 -2.20 -0.80
CA GLY A 68 -28.35 -1.67 -2.08
C GLY A 68 -27.35 -0.83 -2.86
N GLY A 69 -26.19 -0.51 -2.27
CA GLY A 69 -25.15 0.30 -2.90
C GLY A 69 -23.79 0.07 -2.28
N ARG A 70 -22.83 0.95 -2.58
CA ARG A 70 -21.52 0.97 -1.92
C ARG A 70 -21.60 1.83 -0.66
N ILE A 71 -21.12 1.30 0.46
CA ILE A 71 -20.87 2.10 1.65
C ILE A 71 -19.66 3.00 1.37
N ALA A 72 -19.82 4.31 1.61
CA ALA A 72 -18.76 5.28 1.38
C ALA A 72 -17.60 5.05 2.35
N MET A 73 -16.39 5.16 1.82
CA MET A 73 -15.16 5.14 2.59
C MET A 73 -14.40 6.44 2.30
N PRO A 74 -13.95 7.17 3.33
CA PRO A 74 -13.11 8.34 3.11
C PRO A 74 -11.76 7.90 2.52
N ALA A 75 -11.14 8.77 1.74
CA ALA A 75 -9.76 8.57 1.31
C ALA A 75 -8.82 8.60 2.54
N ASP A 76 -7.72 7.87 2.49
CA ASP A 76 -6.77 7.81 3.59
C ASP A 76 -6.22 9.19 3.97
N ALA A 77 -6.03 10.06 2.98
CA ALA A 77 -5.61 11.45 3.19
C ALA A 77 -6.64 12.29 3.98
N ALA A 78 -7.91 11.91 3.97
CA ALA A 78 -8.98 12.59 4.69
C ALA A 78 -9.19 12.06 6.12
N VAL A 79 -8.52 10.96 6.49
CA VAL A 79 -8.60 10.41 7.85
C VAL A 79 -7.82 11.33 8.80
N PRO A 80 -8.40 11.72 9.95
CA PRO A 80 -7.69 12.51 10.94
C PRO A 80 -6.40 11.81 11.38
N LYS A 81 -5.29 12.54 11.35
CA LYS A 81 -4.02 12.03 11.81
C LYS A 81 -4.06 11.92 13.34
N ALA A 82 -3.53 10.83 13.87
CA ALA A 82 -3.32 10.71 15.29
C ALA A 82 -2.30 11.78 15.73
N VAL A 83 -2.72 12.67 16.62
CA VAL A 83 -1.86 13.70 17.22
C VAL A 83 -1.55 13.24 18.62
N GLY A 84 -0.28 13.04 18.93
CA GLY A 84 0.19 12.67 20.26
C GLY A 84 1.68 12.37 20.24
N PRO A 85 2.35 12.44 21.40
CA PRO A 85 3.74 12.05 21.46
C PRO A 85 3.87 10.57 21.09
N ALA A 86 4.76 10.28 20.15
CA ALA A 86 5.13 8.90 19.87
C ALA A 86 5.76 8.30 21.14
N ALA A 87 5.28 7.13 21.54
CA ALA A 87 5.93 6.40 22.63
C ALA A 87 7.38 6.11 22.23
N ALA A 88 8.30 6.51 23.09
CA ALA A 88 9.71 6.17 22.89
C ALA A 88 9.86 4.64 22.94
N PHE A 89 10.29 4.06 21.85
CA PHE A 89 10.55 2.63 21.73
C PHE A 89 12.01 2.42 21.36
N THR A 90 12.74 1.69 22.21
CA THR A 90 14.11 1.29 21.93
C THR A 90 14.14 -0.19 21.61
N PRO A 91 14.52 -0.57 20.38
CA PRO A 91 14.64 -1.99 20.03
C PRO A 91 15.70 -2.70 20.89
N ASP A 92 15.45 -3.96 21.25
CA ASP A 92 16.38 -4.81 22.01
C ASP A 92 17.46 -5.46 21.13
N GLY A 93 17.36 -5.35 19.84
CA GLY A 93 18.28 -5.92 18.86
C GLY A 93 18.11 -7.43 18.63
N THR A 94 17.25 -8.10 19.39
CA THR A 94 17.04 -9.56 19.34
C THR A 94 15.66 -9.92 18.78
N LEU A 95 14.60 -9.59 19.50
CA LEU A 95 13.21 -9.80 19.07
C LEU A 95 12.67 -8.57 18.35
N THR A 96 13.13 -7.41 18.75
CA THR A 96 12.79 -6.12 18.13
C THR A 96 14.03 -5.47 17.56
N VAL A 97 13.93 -4.94 16.36
CA VAL A 97 15.04 -4.34 15.62
C VAL A 97 14.69 -2.95 15.13
N SER A 98 15.71 -2.15 14.80
CA SER A 98 15.50 -0.85 14.18
C SER A 98 14.81 -0.99 12.82
N LYS A 99 14.20 0.10 12.32
CA LYS A 99 13.58 0.10 10.98
C LYS A 99 14.57 -0.28 9.88
N VAL A 100 15.79 0.23 9.96
CA VAL A 100 16.84 -0.04 8.98
C VAL A 100 17.31 -1.49 9.05
N ASP A 101 17.51 -2.02 10.27
CA ASP A 101 17.87 -3.43 10.46
C ASP A 101 16.76 -4.36 9.98
N ALA A 102 15.49 -3.98 10.14
CA ALA A 102 14.36 -4.74 9.65
C ALA A 102 14.37 -4.83 8.11
N VAL A 103 14.65 -3.73 7.41
CA VAL A 103 14.81 -3.73 5.96
C VAL A 103 15.96 -4.63 5.52
N PHE A 104 17.12 -4.52 6.17
CA PHE A 104 18.27 -5.37 5.87
C PHE A 104 17.98 -6.86 6.11
N LYS A 105 17.43 -7.19 7.28
CA LYS A 105 17.09 -8.58 7.64
C LYS A 105 16.00 -9.19 6.77
N SER A 106 15.09 -8.39 6.23
CA SER A 106 14.06 -8.85 5.28
C SER A 106 14.64 -9.28 3.93
N GLY A 107 15.91 -8.95 3.66
CA GLY A 107 16.55 -9.24 2.38
C GLY A 107 16.12 -8.33 1.25
N ASN A 108 15.57 -7.15 1.56
CA ASN A 108 15.29 -6.14 0.55
C ASN A 108 16.61 -5.69 -0.09
N ALA A 109 16.71 -5.83 -1.41
CA ALA A 109 17.90 -5.49 -2.17
C ALA A 109 17.53 -4.55 -3.31
N THR A 110 17.75 -3.29 -3.11
CA THR A 110 17.56 -2.23 -4.11
C THR A 110 18.92 -1.70 -4.53
N ARG A 111 19.09 -1.43 -5.81
CA ARG A 111 20.32 -0.80 -6.30
C ARG A 111 20.36 0.66 -5.85
N ASP A 112 21.46 1.11 -5.28
CA ASP A 112 21.63 2.49 -4.80
C ASP A 112 21.64 3.51 -5.95
N THR A 113 21.94 3.07 -7.15
CA THR A 113 22.06 3.91 -8.36
C THR A 113 20.75 4.09 -9.14
N ILE A 114 19.64 3.48 -8.70
CA ILE A 114 18.37 3.69 -9.41
C ILE A 114 17.85 5.11 -9.15
N PRO A 115 17.17 5.71 -10.14
CA PRO A 115 16.51 6.99 -9.91
C PRO A 115 15.51 6.92 -8.76
N SER A 116 15.44 7.98 -7.95
CA SER A 116 14.44 8.05 -6.90
C SER A 116 13.03 8.01 -7.51
N HIS A 117 12.22 7.08 -7.02
CA HIS A 117 10.81 6.97 -7.36
C HIS A 117 9.91 7.76 -6.41
N LEU A 118 10.52 8.40 -5.39
CA LEU A 118 9.82 9.20 -4.39
C LEU A 118 9.86 10.67 -4.79
N ILE A 119 8.70 11.30 -4.77
CA ILE A 119 8.48 12.71 -5.18
C ILE A 119 8.21 13.63 -3.99
N VAL A 120 8.77 13.32 -2.84
CA VAL A 120 8.67 14.16 -1.65
C VAL A 120 9.77 15.22 -1.72
N GLY A 121 9.39 16.50 -1.64
CA GLY A 121 10.33 17.60 -1.52
C GLY A 121 11.05 17.60 -0.17
N GLN A 122 12.22 18.22 -0.11
CA GLN A 122 12.99 18.38 1.13
C GLN A 122 12.50 19.59 1.97
N ASP A 123 11.77 20.50 1.35
CA ASP A 123 11.26 21.76 1.89
C ASP A 123 9.91 21.62 2.63
N VAL A 124 9.69 20.48 3.27
CA VAL A 124 8.50 20.25 4.08
C VAL A 124 8.69 20.81 5.49
N SER A 125 7.58 21.17 6.16
CA SER A 125 7.67 21.62 7.56
C SER A 125 8.23 20.54 8.48
N ALA A 126 8.84 20.96 9.59
CA ALA A 126 9.38 20.04 10.59
C ALA A 126 8.34 19.03 11.11
N GLU A 127 7.09 19.45 11.29
CA GLU A 127 5.97 18.59 11.69
C GLU A 127 5.69 17.50 10.64
N VAL A 128 5.70 17.89 9.36
CA VAL A 128 5.51 16.94 8.25
C VAL A 128 6.69 15.99 8.14
N ALA A 129 7.92 16.48 8.32
CA ALA A 129 9.12 15.64 8.33
C ALA A 129 9.08 14.61 9.47
N ASP A 130 8.69 15.01 10.67
CA ASP A 130 8.49 14.11 11.79
C ASP A 130 7.40 13.07 11.50
N PHE A 131 6.28 13.49 10.93
CA PHE A 131 5.20 12.59 10.58
C PHE A 131 5.67 11.51 9.57
N TYR A 132 6.40 11.90 8.52
CA TYR A 132 6.98 10.95 7.58
C TYR A 132 7.94 9.97 8.25
N SER A 133 8.81 10.46 9.13
CA SER A 133 9.81 9.63 9.80
C SER A 133 9.17 8.59 10.72
N HIS A 134 8.05 8.91 11.36
CA HIS A 134 7.30 7.99 12.21
C HIS A 134 6.45 7.00 11.41
N LEU A 135 5.78 7.48 10.37
CA LEU A 135 4.87 6.68 9.56
C LEU A 135 5.59 5.65 8.70
N CYS A 136 6.79 5.99 8.19
CA CYS A 136 7.55 5.09 7.32
C CYS A 136 8.10 3.89 8.11
N PRO A 137 7.74 2.64 7.75
CA PRO A 137 8.24 1.46 8.44
C PRO A 137 9.67 1.08 8.08
N ALA A 138 10.26 1.68 7.04
CA ALA A 138 11.53 1.25 6.45
C ALA A 138 12.67 2.26 6.64
N GLY A 139 12.48 3.34 7.42
CA GLY A 139 13.51 4.34 7.62
C GLY A 139 13.91 5.08 6.34
N VAL A 140 12.95 5.25 5.41
CA VAL A 140 13.18 6.02 4.19
C VAL A 140 13.28 7.50 4.47
N TYR A 141 12.47 7.98 5.40
CA TYR A 141 12.39 9.39 5.76
C TYR A 141 13.02 9.62 7.13
N GLU A 142 13.94 10.54 7.18
CA GLU A 142 14.64 10.94 8.40
C GLU A 142 14.62 12.46 8.53
N ARG A 143 14.23 12.96 9.69
CA ARG A 143 14.41 14.36 10.01
C ARG A 143 15.84 14.60 10.50
N VAL A 144 16.57 15.49 9.85
CA VAL A 144 17.92 15.91 10.22
C VAL A 144 17.92 17.43 10.43
N GLY A 145 17.83 17.86 11.68
CA GLY A 145 17.57 19.27 11.98
C GLY A 145 16.19 19.69 11.47
N ASP A 146 16.16 20.67 10.58
CA ASP A 146 14.93 21.18 9.96
C ASP A 146 14.69 20.59 8.53
N GLU A 147 15.53 19.69 8.08
CA GLU A 147 15.43 19.09 6.75
C GLU A 147 14.90 17.67 6.78
N LEU A 148 14.22 17.29 5.72
CA LEU A 148 13.80 15.91 5.46
C LEU A 148 14.82 15.23 4.54
N ARG A 149 15.54 14.23 5.08
CA ARG A 149 16.38 13.34 4.28
C ARG A 149 15.54 12.17 3.75
N VAL A 150 15.68 11.87 2.45
CA VAL A 150 14.97 10.78 1.79
C VAL A 150 15.95 9.70 1.33
N ASN A 151 15.92 8.54 1.98
CA ASN A 151 16.75 7.38 1.68
C ASN A 151 15.97 6.42 0.77
N ALA A 152 15.77 6.79 -0.49
CA ALA A 152 14.94 6.05 -1.44
C ALA A 152 15.28 4.54 -1.59
N PRO A 153 16.56 4.09 -1.53
CA PRO A 153 16.90 2.67 -1.58
C PRO A 153 16.27 1.81 -0.47
N ASN A 154 15.96 2.38 0.68
CA ASN A 154 15.32 1.67 1.79
C ASN A 154 13.82 1.39 1.55
N CYS A 155 13.23 2.01 0.54
CA CYS A 155 11.79 1.91 0.31
C CYS A 155 11.38 0.47 -0.03
N ILE A 156 10.35 -0.03 0.67
CA ILE A 156 9.74 -1.35 0.46
C ILE A 156 8.40 -1.27 -0.29
N ASP A 157 8.09 -0.13 -0.87
CA ASP A 157 6.89 0.14 -1.70
C ASP A 157 5.55 -0.14 -0.98
N CYS A 158 5.51 0.01 0.33
CA CYS A 158 4.32 -0.26 1.15
C CYS A 158 3.22 0.80 1.04
N LYS A 159 3.52 1.96 0.45
CA LYS A 159 2.62 3.11 0.26
C LYS A 159 2.04 3.71 1.55
N ALA A 160 2.58 3.40 2.72
CA ALA A 160 2.10 3.95 3.98
C ALA A 160 2.04 5.50 4.00
N THR A 161 2.96 6.15 3.27
CA THR A 161 3.04 7.61 3.19
C THR A 161 2.03 8.25 2.24
N ASP A 162 1.28 7.46 1.45
CA ASP A 162 0.24 7.98 0.54
C ASP A 162 -0.96 8.58 1.29
N VAL A 163 -1.04 8.39 2.62
CA VAL A 163 -2.00 9.08 3.49
C VAL A 163 -1.88 10.62 3.40
N LEU A 164 -0.73 11.13 2.99
CA LEU A 164 -0.49 12.56 2.73
C LEU A 164 -0.69 12.96 1.25
N GLY A 165 -1.20 12.06 0.45
CA GLY A 165 -1.32 12.16 -1.00
C GLY A 165 -0.24 11.34 -1.72
N PRO A 166 -0.44 11.03 -3.02
CA PRO A 166 0.52 10.24 -3.78
C PRO A 166 1.93 10.83 -3.75
N ARG A 167 2.91 10.04 -3.32
CA ARG A 167 4.29 10.48 -3.12
C ARG A 167 5.30 9.61 -3.83
N TRP A 168 4.85 8.70 -4.68
CA TRP A 168 5.75 7.89 -5.46
C TRP A 168 5.32 7.67 -6.92
N THR A 169 6.30 7.35 -7.73
CA THR A 169 6.13 6.89 -9.10
C THR A 169 6.57 5.43 -9.20
N PRO A 170 6.17 4.70 -10.24
CA PRO A 170 6.65 3.33 -10.43
C PRO A 170 8.17 3.25 -10.41
N ARG A 171 8.70 2.35 -9.60
CA ARG A 171 10.13 2.11 -9.50
C ARG A 171 10.65 1.39 -10.74
N GLU A 172 11.90 1.66 -11.10
CA GLU A 172 12.62 0.84 -12.07
C GLU A 172 12.65 -0.63 -11.64
N GLY A 173 12.41 -1.53 -12.56
CA GLY A 173 12.39 -2.96 -12.27
C GLY A 173 13.77 -3.59 -12.07
N GLY A 174 13.80 -4.89 -11.75
CA GLY A 174 15.04 -5.69 -11.64
C GLY A 174 15.68 -5.69 -10.27
N SER A 175 15.07 -5.09 -9.25
CA SER A 175 15.48 -5.20 -7.86
C SER A 175 14.30 -5.52 -6.95
N GLY A 176 14.55 -5.94 -5.74
CA GLY A 176 13.52 -6.31 -4.76
C GLY A 176 14.04 -7.28 -3.71
N PRO A 177 13.16 -7.83 -2.90
CA PRO A 177 13.57 -8.69 -1.81
C PRO A 177 14.14 -10.02 -2.30
N LYS A 178 15.21 -10.47 -1.64
CA LYS A 178 15.81 -11.80 -1.81
C LYS A 178 15.45 -12.65 -0.60
N TYR A 179 14.22 -13.09 -0.56
CA TYR A 179 13.70 -13.90 0.55
C TYR A 179 14.45 -15.24 0.63
N ARG A 180 14.74 -15.69 1.86
CA ARG A 180 15.49 -16.92 2.10
C ARG A 180 14.64 -18.07 2.61
N ALA A 181 13.44 -17.78 3.11
CA ALA A 181 12.57 -18.75 3.75
C ALA A 181 11.11 -18.49 3.40
N MET A 182 10.77 -18.66 2.14
CA MET A 182 9.40 -18.62 1.66
C MET A 182 9.02 -19.96 1.04
#